data_473457279b5a1c379235f9b634a0a1c6
#
_entry.id   473457279b5a1c379235f9b634a0a1c6
#
_cell.length_a   1.000
_cell.length_b   1.000
_cell.length_c   1.000
_cell.angle_alpha   90.00
_cell.angle_beta   90.00
_cell.angle_gamma   90.00
#
_symmetry.space_group_name_H-M   'P 1'
#
loop_
_entity.id
_entity.type
_entity.pdbx_description
1 polymer ?
#
loop_
_entity_poly.entity_id
_entity_poly.type
_entity_poly.pdbx_seq_one_letter_code
_entity_poly.pdbx_strand_id
1 'polypeptide(L)'
;MNPRRKAALTIVVILGIVASALVILLALGSTTPPTGTGAVVNFVIIANANGFNDSVDHGVPQNSWPVIQVPQGTTVNITVINYDHQAHGFQITHYFDSTIETVSPGQKLTVTFVASEVGDFRIYCSIFCTVHAFMQSGELTVG
;
A
#
# COMPACT_ATOMS: atom_id res chain seq x y z
N MET A 1 -48.56 -40.24 24.78
CA MET A 1 -47.41 -39.45 25.16
C MET A 1 -47.85 -38.27 25.98
N ASN A 2 -47.29 -38.09 27.17
CA ASN A 2 -47.78 -37.14 28.21
C ASN A 2 -47.55 -35.69 27.70
N PRO A 3 -48.56 -34.80 27.77
CA PRO A 3 -48.46 -33.42 27.26
C PRO A 3 -47.28 -32.64 27.88
N ARG A 4 -46.95 -32.94 29.14
CA ARG A 4 -45.76 -32.32 29.78
C ARG A 4 -44.43 -32.70 29.14
N ARG A 5 -44.29 -33.89 28.54
CA ARG A 5 -43.06 -34.31 27.81
C ARG A 5 -42.97 -33.65 26.46
N LYS A 6 -44.11 -33.37 25.80
CA LYS A 6 -44.11 -32.64 24.51
C LYS A 6 -43.69 -31.18 24.70
N ALA A 7 -44.16 -30.50 25.75
CA ALA A 7 -43.78 -29.13 26.05
C ALA A 7 -42.28 -29.00 26.39
N ALA A 8 -41.73 -29.94 27.21
CA ALA A 8 -40.30 -29.94 27.54
C ALA A 8 -39.41 -30.17 26.32
N LEU A 9 -39.80 -31.08 25.42
CA LEU A 9 -39.04 -31.34 24.19
C LEU A 9 -39.04 -30.13 23.26
N THR A 10 -40.16 -29.43 23.13
CA THR A 10 -40.26 -28.22 22.28
C THR A 10 -39.38 -27.08 22.82
N ILE A 11 -39.35 -26.87 24.13
CA ILE A 11 -38.54 -25.85 24.78
C ILE A 11 -37.04 -26.14 24.55
N VAL A 12 -36.59 -27.38 24.69
CA VAL A 12 -35.18 -27.76 24.48
C VAL A 12 -34.76 -27.52 23.03
N VAL A 13 -35.64 -27.85 22.06
CA VAL A 13 -35.34 -27.60 20.63
C VAL A 13 -35.24 -26.10 20.32
N ILE A 14 -36.17 -25.29 20.85
CA ILE A 14 -36.13 -23.83 20.64
C ILE A 14 -34.87 -23.20 21.26
N LEU A 15 -34.51 -23.58 22.48
CA LEU A 15 -33.31 -23.11 23.16
C LEU A 15 -32.03 -23.52 22.40
N GLY A 16 -31.98 -24.72 21.84
CA GLY A 16 -30.87 -25.20 21.04
C GLY A 16 -30.68 -24.37 19.74
N ILE A 17 -31.77 -24.04 19.05
CA ILE A 17 -31.73 -23.25 17.82
C ILE A 17 -31.30 -21.81 18.11
N VAL A 18 -31.77 -21.18 19.18
CA VAL A 18 -31.39 -19.82 19.57
C VAL A 18 -29.91 -19.75 19.97
N ALA A 19 -29.40 -20.74 20.71
CA ALA A 19 -27.99 -20.82 21.07
C ALA A 19 -27.08 -21.00 19.85
N SER A 20 -27.48 -21.84 18.88
CA SER A 20 -26.71 -22.03 17.64
C SER A 20 -26.72 -20.78 16.77
N ALA A 21 -27.83 -20.07 16.66
CA ALA A 21 -27.92 -18.81 15.92
C ALA A 21 -27.06 -17.71 16.56
N LEU A 22 -27.02 -17.66 17.90
CA LEU A 22 -26.18 -16.68 18.60
C LEU A 22 -24.69 -16.97 18.42
N VAL A 23 -24.26 -18.23 18.43
CA VAL A 23 -22.86 -18.62 18.18
C VAL A 23 -22.46 -18.30 16.73
N ILE A 24 -23.33 -18.53 15.75
CA ILE A 24 -23.07 -18.17 14.35
C ILE A 24 -22.98 -16.66 14.19
N LEU A 25 -23.82 -15.88 14.85
CA LEU A 25 -23.79 -14.42 14.78
C LEU A 25 -22.51 -13.84 15.41
N LEU A 26 -22.02 -14.46 16.50
CA LEU A 26 -20.75 -14.09 17.13
C LEU A 26 -19.52 -14.51 16.28
N ALA A 27 -19.64 -15.58 15.50
CA ALA A 27 -18.57 -16.02 14.59
C ALA A 27 -18.52 -15.20 13.29
N LEU A 28 -19.63 -14.55 12.88
CA LEU A 28 -19.67 -13.63 11.74
C LEU A 28 -19.33 -12.18 12.14
N GLY A 29 -19.19 -11.91 13.43
CA GLY A 29 -18.86 -10.59 13.94
C GLY A 29 -17.37 -10.38 14.05
N SER A 30 -16.88 -9.56 13.19
CA SER A 30 -15.61 -8.82 13.23
C SER A 30 -14.55 -9.27 12.24
N THR A 31 -14.86 -9.27 10.96
CA THR A 31 -13.89 -8.72 10.03
C THR A 31 -13.97 -7.20 10.18
N THR A 32 -13.41 -6.65 11.25
CA THR A 32 -12.96 -5.25 11.21
C THR A 32 -11.97 -5.20 10.06
N PRO A 33 -12.22 -4.36 9.02
CA PRO A 33 -11.15 -4.04 8.08
C PRO A 33 -9.97 -3.60 8.93
N PRO A 34 -8.73 -3.96 8.59
CA PRO A 34 -7.58 -3.47 9.32
C PRO A 34 -7.74 -1.96 9.41
N THR A 35 -7.93 -1.46 10.60
CA THR A 35 -8.02 -0.03 10.85
C THR A 35 -6.62 0.45 10.53
N GLY A 36 -6.44 0.95 9.32
CA GLY A 36 -5.20 1.60 8.93
C GLY A 36 -4.89 2.58 10.05
N THR A 37 -3.68 2.53 10.56
CA THR A 37 -3.25 3.31 11.73
C THR A 37 -3.35 4.82 11.50
N GLY A 38 -3.83 5.27 10.34
CA GLY A 38 -3.83 6.68 9.96
C GLY A 38 -2.43 7.31 9.99
N ALA A 39 -1.40 6.50 10.13
CA ALA A 39 -0.01 6.95 10.13
C ALA A 39 0.29 7.66 8.81
N VAL A 40 1.00 8.78 8.89
CA VAL A 40 1.50 9.50 7.73
C VAL A 40 3.01 9.37 7.72
N VAL A 41 3.58 8.91 6.61
CA VAL A 41 5.02 8.81 6.42
C VAL A 41 5.46 9.65 5.23
N ASN A 42 6.67 10.21 5.30
CA ASN A 42 7.21 11.06 4.27
C ASN A 42 8.55 10.52 3.81
N PHE A 43 8.71 10.39 2.49
CA PHE A 43 9.95 9.99 1.85
C PHE A 43 10.41 11.07 0.87
N VAL A 44 11.72 11.18 0.72
CA VAL A 44 12.34 12.04 -0.30
C VAL A 44 13.16 11.15 -1.23
N ILE A 45 12.94 11.33 -2.53
CA ILE A 45 13.68 10.65 -3.59
C ILE A 45 14.40 11.72 -4.41
N ILE A 46 15.66 11.54 -4.63
CA ILE A 46 16.48 12.40 -5.50
C ILE A 46 16.56 11.73 -6.88
N ALA A 47 16.14 12.44 -7.92
CA ALA A 47 16.35 12.03 -9.30
C ALA A 47 17.53 12.83 -9.87
N ASN A 48 18.57 12.13 -10.34
CA ASN A 48 19.75 12.74 -10.90
C ASN A 48 20.35 11.86 -12.03
N ALA A 49 21.52 12.26 -12.56
CA ALA A 49 22.22 11.52 -13.61
C ALA A 49 22.68 10.10 -13.23
N ASN A 50 22.54 9.71 -11.96
CA ASN A 50 22.84 8.37 -11.46
C ASN A 50 21.57 7.53 -11.21
N GLY A 51 20.39 8.07 -11.48
CA GLY A 51 19.10 7.40 -11.26
C GLY A 51 18.30 8.01 -10.11
N PHE A 52 17.45 7.19 -9.50
CA PHE A 52 16.79 7.55 -8.25
C PHE A 52 17.73 7.29 -7.07
N ASN A 53 17.88 8.24 -6.17
CA ASN A 53 18.81 8.21 -5.06
C ASN A 53 18.21 8.81 -3.77
N ASP A 54 18.89 8.58 -2.64
CA ASP A 54 18.58 9.15 -1.33
C ASP A 54 19.31 10.49 -1.09
N SER A 55 20.33 10.79 -1.87
CA SER A 55 21.09 12.05 -1.81
C SER A 55 21.67 12.43 -3.17
N VAL A 56 22.05 13.69 -3.34
CA VAL A 56 22.64 14.21 -4.59
C VAL A 56 24.05 13.66 -4.84
N ASP A 57 24.76 13.29 -3.79
CA ASP A 57 26.16 12.83 -3.86
C ASP A 57 26.28 11.31 -3.95
N HIS A 58 25.18 10.60 -3.84
CA HIS A 58 25.17 9.15 -3.98
C HIS A 58 25.41 8.76 -5.43
N GLY A 59 26.32 7.83 -5.67
CA GLY A 59 26.59 7.28 -6.99
C GLY A 59 25.45 6.40 -7.52
N VAL A 60 25.68 5.73 -8.64
CA VAL A 60 24.70 4.78 -9.21
C VAL A 60 24.36 3.72 -8.17
N PRO A 61 23.09 3.51 -7.83
CA PRO A 61 22.68 2.47 -6.89
C PRO A 61 23.12 1.09 -7.39
N GLN A 62 23.80 0.32 -6.54
CA GLN A 62 24.22 -1.04 -6.88
C GLN A 62 23.10 -2.06 -6.73
N ASN A 63 22.05 -1.72 -5.99
CA ASN A 63 20.87 -2.53 -5.73
C ASN A 63 19.61 -1.78 -6.15
N SER A 64 18.48 -2.48 -6.12
CA SER A 64 17.16 -1.85 -6.31
C SER A 64 16.98 -0.69 -5.34
N TRP A 65 16.61 0.48 -5.86
CA TRP A 65 16.34 1.67 -5.06
C TRP A 65 15.30 2.56 -5.75
N PRO A 66 14.41 3.25 -5.04
CA PRO A 66 14.21 3.21 -3.59
C PRO A 66 13.60 1.89 -3.11
N VAL A 67 13.87 1.52 -1.85
CA VAL A 67 13.17 0.43 -1.15
C VAL A 67 12.40 1.04 0.01
N ILE A 68 11.08 0.98 -0.07
CA ILE A 68 10.16 1.58 0.90
C ILE A 68 9.30 0.47 1.49
N GLN A 69 9.20 0.41 2.82
CA GLN A 69 8.32 -0.52 3.51
C GLN A 69 7.37 0.23 4.43
N VAL A 70 6.08 -0.05 4.32
CA VAL A 70 5.04 0.59 5.13
C VAL A 70 3.94 -0.39 5.53
N PRO A 71 3.31 -0.22 6.70
CA PRO A 71 2.11 -0.96 7.06
C PRO A 71 0.95 -0.63 6.14
N GLN A 72 0.07 -1.61 5.89
CA GLN A 72 -1.20 -1.38 5.19
C GLN A 72 -2.02 -0.27 5.88
N GLY A 73 -2.66 0.58 5.09
CA GLY A 73 -3.46 1.72 5.56
C GLY A 73 -2.64 2.97 5.89
N THR A 74 -1.32 2.95 5.74
CA THR A 74 -0.46 4.13 5.90
C THR A 74 -0.70 5.13 4.78
N THR A 75 -0.81 6.41 5.11
CA THR A 75 -0.74 7.49 4.12
C THR A 75 0.73 7.78 3.82
N VAL A 76 1.10 7.63 2.56
CA VAL A 76 2.48 7.80 2.08
C VAL A 76 2.59 9.07 1.25
N ASN A 77 3.51 9.95 1.64
CA ASN A 77 3.91 11.12 0.86
C ASN A 77 5.32 10.88 0.32
N ILE A 78 5.48 10.92 -0.99
CA ILE A 78 6.80 10.84 -1.63
C ILE A 78 7.07 12.14 -2.37
N THR A 79 8.15 12.82 -2.01
CA THR A 79 8.63 13.99 -2.72
C THR A 79 9.84 13.60 -3.57
N VAL A 80 9.68 13.67 -4.89
CA VAL A 80 10.76 13.48 -5.86
C VAL A 80 11.34 14.86 -6.20
N ILE A 81 12.66 15.01 -6.04
CA ILE A 81 13.38 16.25 -6.36
C ILE A 81 14.32 15.94 -7.53
N ASN A 82 14.17 16.64 -8.63
CA ASN A 82 14.96 16.41 -9.83
C ASN A 82 16.17 17.39 -9.89
N TYR A 83 17.35 16.84 -9.70
CA TYR A 83 18.64 17.54 -9.87
C TYR A 83 19.33 17.26 -11.21
N ASP A 84 18.66 16.52 -12.12
CA ASP A 84 19.14 16.29 -13.48
C ASP A 84 18.72 17.43 -14.44
N HIS A 85 19.31 17.43 -15.61
CA HIS A 85 18.95 18.30 -16.73
C HIS A 85 17.81 17.75 -17.60
N GLN A 86 17.37 16.55 -17.33
CA GLN A 86 16.28 15.86 -18.02
C GLN A 86 15.04 15.74 -17.11
N ALA A 87 13.87 15.65 -17.72
CA ALA A 87 12.68 15.26 -17.01
C ALA A 87 12.69 13.76 -16.70
N HIS A 88 12.15 13.37 -15.55
CA HIS A 88 11.98 11.99 -15.14
C HIS A 88 10.50 11.72 -14.84
N GLY A 89 10.03 10.51 -15.18
CA GLY A 89 8.75 10.01 -14.72
C GLY A 89 8.88 9.43 -13.32
N PHE A 90 7.77 9.38 -12.60
CA PHE A 90 7.70 8.67 -11.34
C PHE A 90 6.38 7.90 -11.29
N GLN A 91 6.47 6.60 -11.15
CA GLN A 91 5.30 5.72 -11.05
C GLN A 91 5.52 4.64 -10.01
N ILE A 92 4.39 4.23 -9.40
CA ILE A 92 4.29 3.06 -8.56
C ILE A 92 3.17 2.21 -9.14
N THR A 93 3.48 0.96 -9.54
CA THR A 93 2.47 0.03 -10.05
C THR A 93 1.28 -0.06 -9.10
N HIS A 94 0.08 -0.22 -9.64
CA HIS A 94 -1.19 -0.21 -8.93
C HIS A 94 -1.65 1.17 -8.45
N TYR A 95 -0.77 2.00 -7.86
CA TYR A 95 -1.18 3.29 -7.28
C TYR A 95 -1.27 4.41 -8.31
N PHE A 96 -0.45 4.38 -9.36
CA PHE A 96 -0.37 5.43 -10.38
C PHE A 96 -0.38 4.88 -11.82
N ASP A 97 -1.03 3.75 -12.08
CA ASP A 97 -1.04 3.11 -13.42
C ASP A 97 -1.72 3.95 -14.50
N SER A 98 -2.64 4.82 -14.12
CA SER A 98 -3.42 5.65 -15.06
C SER A 98 -2.88 7.06 -15.27
N THR A 99 -1.88 7.47 -14.49
CA THR A 99 -1.31 8.83 -14.54
C THR A 99 0.21 8.75 -14.69
N ILE A 100 0.76 9.59 -15.55
CA ILE A 100 2.22 9.74 -15.69
C ILE A 100 2.61 10.96 -14.86
N GLU A 101 3.20 10.71 -13.71
CA GLU A 101 3.76 11.75 -12.87
C GLU A 101 5.14 12.13 -13.40
N THR A 102 5.32 13.39 -13.77
CA THR A 102 6.58 13.89 -14.38
C THR A 102 7.17 14.99 -13.53
N VAL A 103 8.45 14.88 -13.24
CA VAL A 103 9.23 15.91 -12.56
C VAL A 103 10.25 16.52 -13.52
N SER A 104 10.05 17.80 -13.84
CA SER A 104 10.94 18.56 -14.75
C SER A 104 12.28 18.89 -14.08
N PRO A 105 13.32 19.23 -14.88
CA PRO A 105 14.61 19.66 -14.36
C PRO A 105 14.51 20.76 -13.32
N GLY A 106 15.19 20.59 -12.18
CA GLY A 106 15.20 21.55 -11.06
C GLY A 106 13.89 21.68 -10.31
N GLN A 107 12.89 20.84 -10.61
CA GLN A 107 11.58 20.88 -9.96
C GLN A 107 11.43 19.73 -8.95
N LYS A 108 10.39 19.84 -8.15
CA LYS A 108 9.94 18.78 -7.26
C LYS A 108 8.50 18.39 -7.57
N LEU A 109 8.21 17.12 -7.38
CA LEU A 109 6.88 16.52 -7.43
C LEU A 109 6.59 15.87 -6.09
N THR A 110 5.40 16.06 -5.54
CA THR A 110 4.95 15.30 -4.38
C THR A 110 3.72 14.50 -4.75
N VAL A 111 3.78 13.20 -4.53
CA VAL A 111 2.64 12.29 -4.67
C VAL A 111 2.20 11.83 -3.28
N THR A 112 0.89 11.66 -3.12
CA THR A 112 0.27 11.21 -1.87
C THR A 112 -0.70 10.09 -2.19
N PHE A 113 -0.62 8.98 -1.46
CA PHE A 113 -1.56 7.87 -1.58
C PHE A 113 -1.71 7.13 -0.24
N VAL A 114 -2.74 6.29 -0.15
CA VAL A 114 -2.90 5.36 0.95
C VAL A 114 -2.39 4.00 0.48
N ALA A 115 -1.49 3.38 1.24
CA ALA A 115 -0.99 2.03 1.00
C ALA A 115 -2.09 1.00 1.33
N SER A 116 -3.09 0.88 0.44
CA SER A 116 -4.34 0.18 0.70
C SER A 116 -4.29 -1.32 0.45
N GLU A 117 -3.34 -1.80 -0.33
CA GLU A 117 -3.21 -3.20 -0.74
C GLU A 117 -1.88 -3.79 -0.27
N VAL A 118 -1.92 -4.96 0.35
CA VAL A 118 -0.74 -5.72 0.78
C VAL A 118 -0.05 -6.32 -0.45
N GLY A 119 1.27 -6.15 -0.55
CA GLY A 119 2.06 -6.67 -1.67
C GLY A 119 3.31 -5.86 -1.95
N ASP A 120 3.99 -6.25 -3.03
CA ASP A 120 5.18 -5.59 -3.53
C ASP A 120 4.86 -4.85 -4.83
N PHE A 121 5.15 -3.56 -4.86
CA PHE A 121 4.82 -2.65 -5.94
C PHE A 121 6.10 -2.01 -6.48
N ARG A 122 6.26 -2.04 -7.80
CA ARG A 122 7.44 -1.49 -8.44
C ARG A 122 7.39 0.04 -8.46
N ILE A 123 8.51 0.68 -8.10
CA ILE A 123 8.75 2.12 -8.28
C ILE A 123 9.69 2.30 -9.47
N TYR A 124 9.31 3.14 -10.44
CA TYR A 124 10.08 3.28 -11.66
C TYR A 124 9.88 4.63 -12.38
N CYS A 125 10.83 4.95 -13.27
CA CYS A 125 10.70 6.05 -14.21
C CYS A 125 9.86 5.61 -15.42
N SER A 126 8.75 6.28 -15.68
CA SER A 126 7.79 5.94 -16.73
C SER A 126 8.05 6.63 -18.07
N ILE A 127 8.96 7.58 -18.12
CA ILE A 127 9.35 8.27 -19.36
C ILE A 127 10.79 7.91 -19.74
N PHE A 128 11.06 7.89 -21.04
CA PHE A 128 12.42 7.58 -21.52
C PHE A 128 13.40 8.71 -21.16
N CYS A 129 14.49 8.36 -20.49
CA CYS A 129 15.59 9.24 -20.13
C CYS A 129 16.94 8.51 -20.29
N THR A 130 18.07 9.22 -20.29
CA THR A 130 19.38 8.59 -20.51
C THR A 130 19.82 7.64 -19.41
N VAL A 131 19.28 7.83 -18.18
CA VAL A 131 19.56 7.01 -17.00
C VAL A 131 18.42 6.05 -16.66
N HIS A 132 17.51 5.83 -17.61
CA HIS A 132 16.29 5.04 -17.44
C HIS A 132 16.54 3.68 -16.79
N ALA A 133 17.61 2.97 -17.20
CA ALA A 133 17.93 1.66 -16.67
C ALA A 133 18.18 1.65 -15.14
N PHE A 134 18.67 2.74 -14.58
CA PHE A 134 18.95 2.89 -13.14
C PHE A 134 17.73 3.33 -12.32
N MET A 135 16.60 3.59 -13.00
CA MET A 135 15.36 4.05 -12.39
C MET A 135 14.22 3.02 -12.53
N GLN A 136 14.53 1.73 -12.67
CA GLN A 136 13.54 0.71 -13.01
C GLN A 136 13.28 -0.31 -11.91
N SER A 137 14.04 -0.27 -10.82
CA SER A 137 14.08 -1.36 -9.85
C SER A 137 13.76 -0.93 -8.42
N GLY A 138 13.08 0.21 -8.24
CA GLY A 138 12.58 0.59 -6.92
C GLY A 138 11.40 -0.29 -6.49
N GLU A 139 11.18 -0.40 -5.19
CA GLU A 139 10.17 -1.25 -4.58
C GLU A 139 9.46 -0.55 -3.42
N LEU A 140 8.15 -0.70 -3.38
CA LEU A 140 7.29 -0.40 -2.25
C LEU A 140 6.69 -1.70 -1.75
N THR A 141 7.03 -2.11 -0.54
CA THR A 141 6.40 -3.24 0.16
C THR A 141 5.37 -2.74 1.14
N VAL A 142 4.15 -3.24 1.03
CA VAL A 142 3.04 -2.97 1.95
C VAL A 142 2.69 -4.25 2.70
N GLY A 143 2.75 -4.23 4.04
CA GLY A 143 2.52 -5.41 4.86
C GLY A 143 1.88 -5.16 6.22
#